data_fe8fe4b26eb58298ca5ef795343477c4
#
_entry.id   fe8fe4b26eb58298ca5ef795343477c4
#
_cell.length_a   1.000
_cell.length_b   1.000
_cell.length_c   1.000
_cell.angle_alpha   90.00
_cell.angle_beta   90.00
_cell.angle_gamma   90.00
#
_symmetry.space_group_name_H-M   'P 1'
#
loop_
_entity.id
_entity.type
_entity.pdbx_description
1 polymer ?
#
loop_
_entity_poly.entity_id
_entity_poly.type
_entity_poly.pdbx_seq_one_letter_code
_entity_poly.pdbx_strand_id
1 'polypeptide(L)'
;MAQNLDLQTFTDPRGNLTVIEKIIPFEMKRIFYIYGVDSSVRGGHRHHKTVQAAICIKGSCTIYCNDGENEQVFDLTAPHQCVILEPKDWHTMYNFTPDAILMVLASEYFDKNDYIFEPYGDN
;
A
#
# COMPACT_ATOMS: atom_id res chain seq x y z
N MET A 1 -9.43 -3.41 9.07
CA MET A 1 -8.26 -2.75 9.63
C MET A 1 -7.03 -3.14 8.85
N ALA A 2 -6.20 -2.18 8.47
CA ALA A 2 -4.98 -2.46 7.70
C ALA A 2 -4.03 -3.34 8.49
N GLN A 3 -3.25 -4.16 7.83
CA GLN A 3 -2.30 -5.06 8.47
C GLN A 3 -1.00 -5.15 7.69
N ASN A 4 0.07 -5.39 8.43
CA ASN A 4 1.41 -5.54 7.89
C ASN A 4 1.71 -7.02 7.70
N LEU A 5 2.17 -7.40 6.51
CA LEU A 5 2.59 -8.76 6.19
C LEU A 5 4.08 -8.77 5.87
N ASP A 6 4.76 -9.84 6.25
CA ASP A 6 6.15 -10.07 5.89
C ASP A 6 6.20 -10.99 4.67
N LEU A 7 6.80 -10.51 3.59
CA LEU A 7 6.97 -11.29 2.38
C LEU A 7 8.22 -12.18 2.50
N GLN A 8 8.12 -13.40 2.03
CA GLN A 8 9.23 -14.33 2.07
C GLN A 8 10.39 -13.85 1.18
N THR A 9 11.59 -13.80 1.76
CA THR A 9 12.78 -13.31 1.07
C THR A 9 13.91 -14.33 1.20
N PHE A 10 14.55 -14.63 0.07
CA PHE A 10 15.70 -15.51 -0.01
C PHE A 10 16.92 -14.66 -0.31
N THR A 11 17.96 -14.80 0.52
CA THR A 11 19.19 -14.01 0.42
C THR A 11 20.38 -14.93 0.21
N ASP A 12 21.23 -14.62 -0.78
CA ASP A 12 22.49 -15.29 -1.01
C ASP A 12 23.52 -14.27 -1.53
N PRO A 13 24.77 -14.67 -1.86
CA PRO A 13 25.77 -13.72 -2.34
C PRO A 13 25.39 -12.94 -3.61
N ARG A 14 24.41 -13.39 -4.38
CA ARG A 14 23.94 -12.70 -5.58
C ARG A 14 22.92 -11.59 -5.25
N GLY A 15 22.37 -11.55 -4.03
CA GLY A 15 21.38 -10.57 -3.61
C GLY A 15 20.16 -11.19 -2.96
N ASN A 16 19.04 -10.49 -3.06
CA ASN A 16 17.78 -10.85 -2.41
C ASN A 16 16.68 -11.11 -3.45
N LEU A 17 15.86 -12.13 -3.16
CA LEU A 17 14.68 -12.43 -3.97
C LEU A 17 13.48 -12.49 -3.04
N THR A 18 12.52 -11.59 -3.24
CA THR A 18 11.28 -11.54 -2.45
C THR A 18 10.12 -12.05 -3.30
N VAL A 19 9.33 -12.95 -2.72
CA VAL A 19 8.25 -13.65 -3.42
C VAL A 19 6.90 -13.16 -2.92
N ILE A 20 5.99 -12.92 -3.86
CA ILE A 20 4.59 -12.59 -3.57
C ILE A 20 3.74 -13.72 -4.17
N GLU A 21 3.41 -14.71 -3.35
CA GLU A 21 2.51 -15.80 -3.75
C GLU A 21 1.77 -16.35 -2.54
N LYS A 22 0.51 -16.65 -2.71
CA LYS A 22 -0.34 -17.32 -1.69
C LYS A 22 -0.52 -16.58 -0.36
N ILE A 23 0.13 -15.44 -0.15
CA ILE A 23 0.04 -14.66 1.08
C ILE A 23 -0.95 -13.50 0.95
N ILE A 24 -1.13 -12.99 -0.27
CA ILE A 24 -2.05 -11.88 -0.52
C ILE A 24 -3.48 -12.40 -0.43
N PRO A 25 -4.36 -11.78 0.39
CA PRO A 25 -5.69 -12.31 0.70
C PRO A 25 -6.74 -12.02 -0.37
N PHE A 26 -6.34 -11.84 -1.62
CA PHE A 26 -7.27 -11.58 -2.72
C PHE A 26 -6.65 -12.00 -4.05
N GLU A 27 -7.50 -12.18 -5.06
CA GLU A 27 -7.06 -12.38 -6.43
C GLU A 27 -6.62 -11.05 -7.02
N MET A 28 -5.38 -10.97 -7.53
CA MET A 28 -4.84 -9.75 -8.10
C MET A 28 -5.35 -9.54 -9.51
N LYS A 29 -5.99 -8.40 -9.75
CA LYS A 29 -6.46 -8.02 -11.07
C LYS A 29 -5.69 -6.86 -11.69
N ARG A 30 -4.99 -6.08 -10.85
CA ARG A 30 -4.28 -4.88 -11.29
C ARG A 30 -3.03 -4.68 -10.47
N ILE A 31 -1.95 -4.25 -11.14
CA ILE A 31 -0.71 -3.83 -10.49
C ILE A 31 -0.41 -2.44 -11.02
N PHE A 32 -0.10 -1.52 -10.12
CA PHE A 32 0.44 -0.22 -10.51
C PHE A 32 1.60 0.14 -9.60
N TYR A 33 2.46 1.04 -10.07
CA TYR A 33 3.57 1.50 -9.24
C TYR A 33 3.82 2.99 -9.45
N ILE A 34 4.27 3.61 -8.39
CA ILE A 34 4.47 5.06 -8.27
C ILE A 34 5.96 5.30 -8.12
N TYR A 35 6.50 6.16 -8.97
CA TYR A 35 7.92 6.51 -8.94
C TYR A 35 8.11 7.94 -9.43
N GLY A 36 9.35 8.46 -9.35
CA GLY A 36 9.62 9.84 -9.72
C GLY A 36 8.90 10.83 -8.81
N VAL A 37 8.81 10.48 -7.53
CA VAL A 37 8.00 11.20 -6.54
C VAL A 37 8.68 12.48 -6.05
N ASP A 38 7.86 13.40 -5.59
CA ASP A 38 8.27 14.60 -4.87
C ASP A 38 7.72 14.57 -3.45
N SER A 39 7.59 15.73 -2.81
CA SER A 39 7.08 15.84 -1.45
C SER A 39 5.55 15.80 -1.34
N SER A 40 4.85 15.62 -2.45
CA SER A 40 3.38 15.58 -2.46
C SER A 40 2.84 14.37 -1.73
N VAL A 41 1.73 14.57 -1.04
CA VAL A 41 0.94 13.48 -0.46
C VAL A 41 0.08 12.85 -1.55
N ARG A 42 0.09 11.53 -1.62
CA ARG A 42 -0.73 10.77 -2.56
C ARG A 42 -1.81 10.00 -1.83
N GLY A 43 -2.75 9.44 -2.57
CA GLY A 43 -3.89 8.74 -1.99
C GLY A 43 -4.99 9.72 -1.60
N GLY A 44 -5.44 9.66 -0.34
CA GLY A 44 -6.54 10.49 0.13
C GLY A 44 -7.89 9.93 -0.27
N HIS A 45 -8.05 8.62 -0.17
CA HIS A 45 -9.30 7.94 -0.52
C HIS A 45 -9.42 6.59 0.18
N ARG A 46 -10.63 6.08 0.15
CA ARG A 46 -10.97 4.69 0.50
C ARG A 46 -11.84 4.14 -0.61
N HIS A 47 -12.23 2.89 -0.52
CA HIS A 47 -12.93 2.20 -1.60
C HIS A 47 -14.23 1.56 -1.12
N HIS A 48 -15.13 1.27 -2.06
CA HIS A 48 -16.29 0.44 -1.77
C HIS A 48 -15.90 -1.04 -1.74
N LYS A 49 -15.05 -1.52 -2.63
CA LYS A 49 -14.70 -2.94 -2.75
C LYS A 49 -13.21 -3.25 -2.94
N THR A 50 -12.39 -2.33 -3.42
CA THR A 50 -10.99 -2.65 -3.73
C THR A 50 -10.18 -2.91 -2.47
N VAL A 51 -9.51 -4.05 -2.42
CA VAL A 51 -8.47 -4.37 -1.44
C VAL A 51 -7.13 -4.12 -2.13
N GLN A 52 -6.18 -3.57 -1.40
CA GLN A 52 -4.85 -3.26 -1.96
C GLN A 52 -3.74 -3.84 -1.09
N ALA A 53 -2.63 -4.19 -1.73
CA ALA A 53 -1.39 -4.59 -1.07
C ALA A 53 -0.30 -3.64 -1.53
N ALA A 54 0.28 -2.88 -0.61
CA ALA A 54 1.27 -1.84 -0.91
C ALA A 54 2.66 -2.29 -0.44
N ILE A 55 3.64 -2.18 -1.36
CA ILE A 55 5.02 -2.59 -1.11
C ILE A 55 5.95 -1.52 -1.66
N CYS A 56 6.81 -0.95 -0.81
CA CYS A 56 7.83 -0.01 -1.27
C CYS A 56 9.07 -0.81 -1.68
N ILE A 57 9.22 -1.07 -2.98
CA ILE A 57 10.26 -1.96 -3.49
C ILE A 57 11.63 -1.29 -3.59
N LYS A 58 11.69 0.04 -3.50
CA LYS A 58 12.92 0.80 -3.45
C LYS A 58 12.68 2.07 -2.61
N GLY A 59 13.68 2.51 -1.85
CA GLY A 59 13.54 3.64 -0.97
C GLY A 59 12.57 3.37 0.17
N SER A 60 11.89 4.41 0.64
CA SER A 60 10.93 4.30 1.71
C SER A 60 9.78 5.29 1.58
N CYS A 61 8.69 5.00 2.25
CA CYS A 61 7.55 5.91 2.37
C CYS A 61 6.74 5.54 3.61
N THR A 62 5.77 6.39 3.94
CA THR A 62 4.86 6.19 5.06
C THR A 62 3.42 6.11 4.54
N ILE A 63 2.64 5.19 5.11
CA ILE A 63 1.22 5.07 4.81
C ILE A 63 0.44 5.34 6.10
N TYR A 64 -0.47 6.32 6.04
CA TYR A 64 -1.42 6.60 7.10
C TYR A 64 -2.77 5.98 6.72
N CYS A 65 -3.41 5.32 7.67
CA CYS A 65 -4.72 4.67 7.48
C CYS A 65 -5.69 5.05 8.58
N ASN A 66 -6.95 5.22 8.21
CA ASN A 66 -8.04 5.44 9.16
C ASN A 66 -9.26 4.64 8.67
N ASP A 67 -9.72 3.69 9.49
CA ASP A 67 -10.86 2.83 9.15
C ASP A 67 -12.20 3.32 9.70
N GLY A 68 -12.20 4.53 10.28
CA GLY A 68 -13.39 5.13 10.91
C GLY A 68 -13.42 4.93 12.42
N GLU A 69 -12.62 4.03 12.95
CA GLU A 69 -12.52 3.75 14.38
C GLU A 69 -11.08 3.89 14.88
N ASN A 70 -10.13 3.40 14.11
CA ASN A 70 -8.72 3.39 14.50
C ASN A 70 -7.85 4.01 13.42
N GLU A 71 -6.78 4.67 13.86
CA GLU A 71 -5.74 5.19 13.00
C GLU A 71 -4.50 4.30 13.09
N GLN A 72 -3.81 4.13 11.97
CA GLN A 72 -2.57 3.36 11.90
C GLN A 72 -1.58 4.06 10.99
N VAL A 73 -0.29 3.93 11.32
CA VAL A 73 0.80 4.47 10.49
C VAL A 73 1.78 3.33 10.26
N PHE A 74 2.14 3.14 8.99
CA PHE A 74 3.11 2.12 8.58
C PHE A 74 4.27 2.79 7.87
N ASP A 75 5.50 2.53 8.34
CA ASP A 75 6.70 2.96 7.64
C ASP A 75 7.22 1.80 6.79
N LEU A 76 7.16 1.97 5.48
CA LEU A 76 7.65 0.98 4.54
C LEU A 76 9.10 1.30 4.19
N THR A 77 10.03 0.60 4.82
CA THR A 77 11.48 0.86 4.71
C THR A 77 12.26 -0.25 4.01
N ALA A 78 11.58 -1.36 3.69
CA ALA A 78 12.22 -2.52 3.07
C ALA A 78 11.25 -3.23 2.13
N PRO A 79 11.74 -3.84 1.03
CA PRO A 79 10.86 -4.41 0.00
C PRO A 79 10.12 -5.68 0.40
N HIS A 80 10.41 -6.26 1.57
CA HIS A 80 9.68 -7.42 2.08
C HIS A 80 8.49 -7.05 2.96
N GLN A 81 8.28 -5.76 3.23
CA GLN A 81 7.14 -5.28 4.01
C GLN A 81 5.96 -5.00 3.09
N CYS A 82 4.80 -5.56 3.43
CA CYS A 82 3.58 -5.40 2.64
C CYS A 82 2.46 -4.95 3.56
N VAL A 83 1.78 -3.86 3.20
CA VAL A 83 0.62 -3.38 3.95
C VAL A 83 -0.64 -3.70 3.17
N ILE A 84 -1.55 -4.43 3.80
CA ILE A 84 -2.87 -4.73 3.24
C ILE A 84 -3.82 -3.63 3.67
N LEU A 85 -4.40 -2.95 2.68
CA LEU A 85 -5.40 -1.90 2.87
C LEU A 85 -6.78 -2.46 2.51
N GLU A 86 -7.66 -2.50 3.49
CA GLU A 86 -9.05 -2.92 3.26
C GLU A 86 -9.84 -1.78 2.59
N PRO A 87 -10.99 -2.07 1.95
CA PRO A 87 -11.77 -1.02 1.29
C PRO A 87 -12.08 0.16 2.21
N LYS A 88 -12.45 -0.10 3.46
CA LYS A 88 -12.81 0.92 4.44
C LYS A 88 -11.64 1.78 4.93
N ASP A 89 -10.41 1.40 4.62
CA ASP A 89 -9.22 2.13 5.07
C ASP A 89 -8.99 3.38 4.22
N TRP A 90 -9.41 4.54 4.72
CA TRP A 90 -9.02 5.82 4.12
C TRP A 90 -7.53 6.00 4.37
N HIS A 91 -6.77 6.21 3.31
CA HIS A 91 -5.30 6.20 3.43
C HIS A 91 -4.65 7.29 2.60
N THR A 92 -3.47 7.69 3.07
CA THR A 92 -2.55 8.57 2.34
C THR A 92 -1.16 7.91 2.33
N MET A 93 -0.38 8.26 1.31
CA MET A 93 1.00 7.84 1.16
C MET A 93 1.85 9.11 1.04
N TYR A 94 2.89 9.20 1.84
CA TYR A 94 3.69 10.41 1.93
C TYR A 94 5.10 10.10 2.43
N ASN A 95 5.90 11.13 2.59
CA ASN A 95 7.27 10.99 3.11
C ASN A 95 8.11 10.04 2.26
N PHE A 96 7.97 10.16 0.94
CA PHE A 96 8.74 9.37 0.00
C PHE A 96 10.19 9.82 -0.05
N THR A 97 11.13 8.86 -0.05
CA THR A 97 12.51 9.17 -0.44
C THR A 97 12.54 9.48 -1.93
N PRO A 98 13.54 10.26 -2.41
CA PRO A 98 13.58 10.65 -3.83
C PRO A 98 13.64 9.47 -4.81
N ASP A 99 14.18 8.33 -4.37
CA ASP A 99 14.31 7.12 -5.17
C ASP A 99 13.17 6.12 -4.95
N ALA A 100 12.16 6.47 -4.17
CA ALA A 100 11.11 5.55 -3.78
C ALA A 100 10.32 5.02 -4.98
N ILE A 101 10.02 3.73 -4.93
CA ILE A 101 9.11 3.06 -5.85
C ILE A 101 8.09 2.30 -5.00
N LEU A 102 6.85 2.74 -5.06
CA LEU A 102 5.75 2.10 -4.33
C LEU A 102 4.92 1.28 -5.32
N MET A 103 4.88 -0.03 -5.14
CA MET A 103 4.08 -0.94 -5.95
C MET A 103 2.81 -1.31 -5.20
N VAL A 104 1.68 -1.28 -5.91
CA VAL A 104 0.38 -1.62 -5.33
C VAL A 104 -0.30 -2.69 -6.18
N LEU A 105 -0.71 -3.75 -5.50
CA LEU A 105 -1.48 -4.84 -6.07
C LEU A 105 -2.94 -4.61 -5.66
N ALA A 106 -3.88 -4.73 -6.60
CA ALA A 106 -5.28 -4.43 -6.33
C ALA A 106 -6.20 -5.57 -6.75
N SER A 107 -7.26 -5.77 -5.97
CA SER A 107 -8.24 -6.83 -6.17
C SER A 107 -9.24 -6.54 -7.29
N GLU A 108 -9.33 -5.30 -7.76
CA GLU A 108 -10.29 -4.86 -8.77
C GLU A 108 -9.60 -4.12 -9.89
N TYR A 109 -10.19 -4.14 -11.08
CA TYR A 109 -9.81 -3.23 -12.15
C TYR A 109 -10.12 -1.80 -11.73
N PHE A 110 -9.44 -0.83 -12.37
CA PHE A 110 -9.70 0.57 -12.07
C PHE A 110 -11.15 0.92 -12.38
N ASP A 111 -11.83 1.50 -11.37
CA ASP A 111 -13.20 1.99 -11.47
C ASP A 111 -13.29 3.25 -10.61
N LYS A 112 -13.46 4.42 -11.25
CA LYS A 112 -13.53 5.67 -10.52
C LYS A 112 -14.71 5.73 -9.54
N ASN A 113 -15.77 4.98 -9.80
CA ASN A 113 -16.95 4.94 -8.94
C ASN A 113 -16.71 4.13 -7.65
N ASP A 114 -15.61 3.42 -7.56
CA ASP A 114 -15.20 2.69 -6.36
C ASP A 114 -14.52 3.58 -5.33
N TYR A 115 -14.13 4.80 -5.70
CA TYR A 115 -13.36 5.70 -4.85
C TYR A 115 -14.24 6.58 -3.99
N ILE A 116 -13.88 6.71 -2.72
CA ILE A 116 -14.52 7.61 -1.76
C ILE A 116 -13.42 8.54 -1.24
N PHE A 117 -13.48 9.81 -1.63
CA PHE A 117 -12.43 10.77 -1.28
C PHE A 117 -12.62 11.38 0.10
N GLU A 118 -13.82 11.35 0.63
CA GLU A 118 -14.11 11.96 1.92
C GLU A 118 -13.49 11.17 3.05
N PRO A 119 -12.64 11.79 3.89
CA PRO A 119 -12.13 11.13 5.09
C PRO A 119 -13.27 10.93 6.09
N TYR A 120 -13.04 10.06 7.07
CA TYR A 120 -13.97 9.91 8.18
C TYR A 120 -13.96 11.20 8.99
N GLY A 121 -15.14 11.64 9.40
CA GLY A 121 -15.29 12.84 10.20
C GLY A 121 -14.76 12.68 11.61
N ASP A 122 -14.33 13.79 12.18
CA ASP A 122 -13.98 13.85 13.60
C ASP A 122 -15.26 13.89 14.42
N ASN A 123 -15.36 12.98 15.37
CA ASN A 123 -16.48 12.96 16.31
C ASN A 123 -16.04 13.46 17.67
#